data_7c0a5c9ace2b6844a7f15c029596bbbc
#
_entry.id   7c0a5c9ace2b6844a7f15c029596bbbc
#
_cell.length_a   1.000
_cell.length_b   1.000
_cell.length_c   1.000
_cell.angle_alpha   90.00
_cell.angle_beta   90.00
_cell.angle_gamma   90.00
#
_symmetry.space_group_name_H-M   'P 1'
#
loop_
_entity.id
_entity.type
_entity.pdbx_description
1 polymer ?
#
loop_
_entity_poly.entity_id
_entity_poly.type
_entity_poly.pdbx_seq_one_letter_code
_entity_poly.pdbx_strand_id
1 'polypeptide(L)'
;FGHDAGDLALTTVVGIIKDNIRRTDMLIRMGGDEFLLVMPDIAEQAFTDKLNQIQEKIHVTKVPGYSQIRISVSIGGVLTNRGSTVENAIRTADQFMYQAKTCKNMVVTEQNEQVKDQPEDSNNGSKAYKYRILIVDDSEMNREILSEILNEEYDILEADSGETCIDMLRKYETGISLVLLDIVMPGMDGFGVLNYMNRHHYLEDIPVIMISSEDSTETVRRAYEMGVSDYINRPFDAGVVHRRVYNTIKLYAKQRRLITLITNQVYEKEKNNRMMVGILSQIVEFRNGESGSHVLNINVLTGMLLESLVQHTDKYNINWSERLLITTASALHDIGKIGIDDKILNKPGKLTD
;
A
#
# COMPACT_ATOMS: atom_id res chain seq x y z
N PHE A 1 -2.16 -10.08 18.29
CA PHE A 1 -3.56 -10.51 18.45
C PHE A 1 -3.74 -12.04 18.23
N GLY A 2 -2.73 -12.77 17.74
CA GLY A 2 -2.77 -14.21 17.52
C GLY A 2 -3.49 -14.66 16.23
N HIS A 3 -3.41 -15.97 15.93
CA HIS A 3 -3.98 -16.56 14.71
C HIS A 3 -5.51 -16.50 14.68
N ASP A 4 -6.17 -16.71 15.83
CA ASP A 4 -7.62 -16.69 15.93
C ASP A 4 -8.19 -15.33 15.49
N ALA A 5 -7.50 -14.24 15.83
CA ALA A 5 -7.89 -12.89 15.40
C ALA A 5 -7.67 -12.68 13.89
N GLY A 6 -6.59 -13.27 13.34
CA GLY A 6 -6.31 -13.25 11.89
C GLY A 6 -7.36 -14.01 11.08
N ASP A 7 -7.71 -15.21 11.52
CA ASP A 7 -8.72 -16.04 10.87
C ASP A 7 -10.11 -15.40 10.94
N LEU A 8 -10.43 -14.76 12.06
CA LEU A 8 -11.66 -14.03 12.20
C LEU A 8 -11.72 -12.78 11.33
N ALA A 9 -10.59 -12.06 11.19
CA ALA A 9 -10.47 -10.94 10.27
C ALA A 9 -10.68 -11.38 8.82
N LEU A 10 -10.03 -12.46 8.39
CA LEU A 10 -10.20 -13.03 7.04
C LEU A 10 -11.65 -13.49 6.80
N THR A 11 -12.27 -14.15 7.77
CA THR A 11 -13.67 -14.59 7.68
C THR A 11 -14.61 -13.39 7.58
N THR A 12 -14.32 -12.31 8.31
CA THR A 12 -15.08 -11.07 8.28
C THR A 12 -14.98 -10.41 6.88
N VAL A 13 -13.77 -10.31 6.32
CA VAL A 13 -13.54 -9.80 4.96
C VAL A 13 -14.29 -10.60 3.91
N VAL A 14 -14.19 -11.94 3.96
CA VAL A 14 -14.89 -12.83 3.04
C VAL A 14 -16.40 -12.66 3.13
N GLY A 15 -16.95 -12.52 4.34
CA GLY A 15 -18.37 -12.27 4.57
C GLY A 15 -18.81 -10.97 3.89
N ILE A 16 -18.08 -9.87 4.13
CA ILE A 16 -18.39 -8.58 3.53
C ILE A 16 -18.32 -8.63 2.01
N ILE A 17 -17.30 -9.27 1.44
CA ILE A 17 -17.21 -9.40 -0.02
C ILE A 17 -18.40 -10.18 -0.54
N LYS A 18 -18.73 -11.34 0.01
CA LYS A 18 -19.86 -12.19 -0.40
C LYS A 18 -21.20 -11.48 -0.34
N ASP A 19 -21.42 -10.65 0.67
CA ASP A 19 -22.67 -9.87 0.82
C ASP A 19 -22.77 -8.73 -0.19
N ASN A 20 -21.67 -8.38 -0.86
CA ASN A 20 -21.60 -7.27 -1.81
C ASN A 20 -21.40 -7.68 -3.27
N ILE A 21 -21.33 -8.96 -3.56
CA ILE A 21 -21.17 -9.51 -4.92
C ILE A 21 -22.44 -10.23 -5.40
N ARG A 22 -22.55 -10.38 -6.72
CA ARG A 22 -23.68 -11.09 -7.35
C ARG A 22 -23.45 -12.60 -7.27
N ARG A 23 -24.51 -13.37 -7.46
CA ARG A 23 -24.45 -14.84 -7.53
C ARG A 23 -23.58 -15.35 -8.71
N THR A 24 -23.40 -14.54 -9.73
CA THR A 24 -22.56 -14.82 -10.90
C THR A 24 -21.08 -14.49 -10.67
N ASP A 25 -20.78 -13.69 -9.64
CA ASP A 25 -19.42 -13.30 -9.32
C ASP A 25 -18.71 -14.40 -8.52
N MET A 26 -17.41 -14.54 -8.70
CA MET A 26 -16.64 -15.61 -8.07
C MET A 26 -15.55 -15.00 -7.17
N LEU A 27 -15.54 -15.43 -5.91
CA LEU A 27 -14.48 -15.11 -4.96
C LEU A 27 -13.61 -16.34 -4.74
N ILE A 28 -12.33 -16.24 -5.08
CA ILE A 28 -11.35 -17.32 -5.02
C ILE A 28 -10.25 -16.91 -4.04
N ARG A 29 -9.93 -17.76 -3.06
CA ARG A 29 -8.76 -17.55 -2.19
C ARG A 29 -7.52 -18.12 -2.87
N MET A 30 -6.53 -17.27 -3.15
CA MET A 30 -5.29 -17.65 -3.82
C MET A 30 -4.25 -18.21 -2.84
N GLY A 31 -4.23 -17.69 -1.61
CA GLY A 31 -3.37 -18.15 -0.53
C GLY A 31 -3.23 -17.08 0.56
N GLY A 32 -2.96 -17.47 1.80
CA GLY A 32 -2.80 -16.54 2.90
C GLY A 32 -3.97 -15.55 3.04
N ASP A 33 -3.70 -14.28 2.83
CA ASP A 33 -4.65 -13.15 2.85
C ASP A 33 -5.02 -12.65 1.44
N GLU A 34 -4.65 -13.38 0.39
CA GLU A 34 -4.87 -12.98 -0.99
C GLU A 34 -6.13 -13.60 -1.58
N PHE A 35 -6.97 -12.76 -2.21
CA PHE A 35 -8.23 -13.15 -2.84
C PHE A 35 -8.30 -12.61 -4.26
N LEU A 36 -8.87 -13.41 -5.16
CA LEU A 36 -9.22 -13.00 -6.51
C LEU A 36 -10.75 -12.92 -6.62
N LEU A 37 -11.26 -11.75 -7.02
CA LEU A 37 -12.66 -11.52 -7.30
C LEU A 37 -12.87 -11.39 -8.81
N VAL A 38 -13.69 -12.26 -9.39
CA VAL A 38 -14.05 -12.23 -10.82
C VAL A 38 -15.50 -11.82 -10.94
N MET A 39 -15.75 -10.74 -11.68
CA MET A 39 -17.07 -10.16 -11.89
C MET A 39 -17.42 -10.17 -13.40
N PRO A 40 -18.08 -11.22 -13.91
CA PRO A 40 -18.49 -11.29 -15.31
C PRO A 40 -19.49 -10.18 -15.68
N ASP A 41 -19.41 -9.67 -16.90
CA ASP A 41 -20.37 -8.73 -17.49
C ASP A 41 -20.68 -7.50 -16.61
N ILE A 42 -19.64 -6.92 -16.00
CA ILE A 42 -19.77 -5.68 -15.24
C ILE A 42 -19.44 -4.48 -16.12
N ALA A 43 -20.25 -3.42 -16.03
CA ALA A 43 -19.97 -2.17 -16.71
C ALA A 43 -18.81 -1.42 -16.00
N GLU A 44 -18.04 -0.70 -16.77
CA GLU A 44 -16.80 -0.02 -16.33
C GLU A 44 -17.01 0.88 -15.10
N GLN A 45 -18.01 1.75 -15.13
CA GLN A 45 -18.31 2.62 -13.99
C GLN A 45 -18.74 1.82 -12.76
N ALA A 46 -19.59 0.81 -12.94
CA ALA A 46 -20.07 -0.05 -11.86
C ALA A 46 -18.95 -0.91 -11.25
N PHE A 47 -17.90 -1.21 -12.02
CA PHE A 47 -16.74 -1.96 -11.55
C PHE A 47 -15.96 -1.18 -10.48
N THR A 48 -15.55 0.03 -10.81
CA THR A 48 -14.79 0.90 -9.88
C THR A 48 -15.61 1.25 -8.64
N ASP A 49 -16.89 1.61 -8.82
CA ASP A 49 -17.80 1.91 -7.71
C ASP A 49 -17.98 0.71 -6.78
N LYS A 50 -18.05 -0.50 -7.34
CA LYS A 50 -18.20 -1.74 -6.57
C LYS A 50 -16.95 -2.04 -5.74
N LEU A 51 -15.75 -1.87 -6.32
CA LEU A 51 -14.50 -2.09 -5.60
C LEU A 51 -14.34 -1.09 -4.44
N ASN A 52 -14.64 0.18 -4.67
CA ASN A 52 -14.62 1.21 -3.62
C ASN A 52 -15.65 0.92 -2.52
N GLN A 53 -16.87 0.50 -2.88
CA GLN A 53 -17.89 0.13 -1.90
C GLN A 53 -17.46 -1.05 -1.01
N ILE A 54 -16.82 -2.06 -1.59
CA ILE A 54 -16.31 -3.22 -0.83
C ILE A 54 -15.20 -2.77 0.12
N GLN A 55 -14.24 -2.00 -0.37
CA GLN A 55 -13.13 -1.50 0.39
C GLN A 55 -13.61 -0.65 1.58
N GLU A 56 -14.52 0.31 1.36
CA GLU A 56 -15.06 1.17 2.42
C GLU A 56 -15.81 0.38 3.48
N LYS A 57 -16.64 -0.61 3.09
CA LYS A 57 -17.35 -1.48 4.03
C LYS A 57 -16.41 -2.31 4.89
N ILE A 58 -15.31 -2.80 4.33
CA ILE A 58 -14.28 -3.52 5.09
C ILE A 58 -13.62 -2.57 6.09
N HIS A 59 -13.27 -1.37 5.64
CA HIS A 59 -12.56 -0.38 6.46
C HIS A 59 -13.36 0.06 7.70
N VAL A 60 -14.67 0.25 7.57
CA VAL A 60 -15.54 0.65 8.69
C VAL A 60 -15.97 -0.51 9.59
N THR A 61 -15.76 -1.75 9.17
CA THR A 61 -16.20 -2.94 9.92
C THR A 61 -15.21 -3.31 11.01
N LYS A 62 -15.72 -3.55 12.20
CA LYS A 62 -14.94 -4.03 13.35
C LYS A 62 -14.92 -5.56 13.37
N VAL A 63 -13.77 -6.14 13.71
CA VAL A 63 -13.65 -7.60 13.89
C VAL A 63 -14.42 -8.00 15.14
N PRO A 64 -15.36 -8.95 15.06
CA PRO A 64 -16.11 -9.43 16.22
C PRO A 64 -15.18 -9.91 17.34
N GLY A 65 -15.38 -9.45 18.56
CA GLY A 65 -14.51 -9.79 19.71
C GLY A 65 -13.18 -9.01 19.79
N TYR A 66 -12.81 -8.26 18.75
CA TYR A 66 -11.56 -7.49 18.66
C TYR A 66 -11.81 -6.08 18.14
N SER A 67 -12.51 -5.26 18.92
CA SER A 67 -12.93 -3.90 18.53
C SER A 67 -11.77 -2.94 18.26
N GLN A 68 -10.54 -3.29 18.65
CA GLN A 68 -9.32 -2.51 18.43
C GLN A 68 -8.66 -2.84 17.08
N ILE A 69 -9.03 -3.95 16.43
CA ILE A 69 -8.47 -4.32 15.12
C ILE A 69 -9.25 -3.60 14.03
N ARG A 70 -8.55 -2.78 13.26
CA ARG A 70 -9.05 -2.22 12.00
C ARG A 70 -8.55 -3.06 10.84
N ILE A 71 -9.46 -3.49 9.99
CA ILE A 71 -9.11 -4.21 8.76
C ILE A 71 -8.93 -3.18 7.66
N SER A 72 -7.84 -3.30 6.91
CA SER A 72 -7.64 -2.58 5.67
C SER A 72 -7.34 -3.55 4.53
N VAL A 73 -7.82 -3.24 3.33
CA VAL A 73 -7.56 -4.03 2.14
C VAL A 73 -7.04 -3.16 1.02
N SER A 74 -6.07 -3.68 0.28
CA SER A 74 -5.57 -3.06 -0.93
C SER A 74 -6.13 -3.84 -2.12
N ILE A 75 -6.77 -3.15 -3.06
CA ILE A 75 -7.47 -3.78 -4.17
C ILE A 75 -6.87 -3.28 -5.48
N GLY A 76 -6.41 -4.21 -6.33
CA GLY A 76 -6.05 -3.95 -7.72
C GLY A 76 -7.16 -4.47 -8.63
N GLY A 77 -7.66 -3.65 -9.53
CA GLY A 77 -8.74 -4.03 -10.43
C GLY A 77 -8.42 -3.77 -11.89
N VAL A 78 -8.77 -4.72 -12.77
CA VAL A 78 -8.61 -4.60 -14.22
C VAL A 78 -9.87 -5.04 -14.94
N LEU A 79 -10.27 -4.30 -15.97
CA LEU A 79 -11.33 -4.68 -16.88
C LEU A 79 -10.73 -5.38 -18.10
N THR A 80 -11.20 -6.59 -18.39
CA THR A 80 -10.72 -7.36 -19.53
C THR A 80 -11.61 -7.14 -20.74
N ASN A 81 -11.04 -6.82 -21.88
CA ASN A 81 -11.70 -6.79 -23.17
C ASN A 81 -11.59 -8.15 -23.89
N ARG A 82 -12.45 -8.39 -24.89
CA ARG A 82 -12.39 -9.59 -25.76
C ARG A 82 -11.00 -9.67 -26.42
N GLY A 83 -10.20 -10.64 -26.00
CA GLY A 83 -8.83 -10.87 -26.50
C GLY A 83 -7.73 -10.83 -25.45
N SER A 84 -8.01 -10.36 -24.24
CA SER A 84 -7.06 -10.46 -23.13
C SER A 84 -7.05 -11.88 -22.56
N THR A 85 -5.87 -12.42 -22.29
CA THR A 85 -5.76 -13.69 -21.57
C THR A 85 -6.01 -13.48 -20.07
N VAL A 86 -6.57 -14.49 -19.41
CA VAL A 86 -6.84 -14.46 -17.96
C VAL A 86 -5.54 -14.24 -17.17
N GLU A 87 -4.43 -14.84 -17.61
CA GLU A 87 -3.13 -14.68 -16.98
C GLU A 87 -2.65 -13.21 -17.03
N ASN A 88 -2.82 -12.54 -18.19
CA ASN A 88 -2.46 -11.12 -18.30
C ASN A 88 -3.33 -10.23 -17.42
N ALA A 89 -4.63 -10.53 -17.33
CA ALA A 89 -5.54 -9.79 -16.46
C ALA A 89 -5.15 -9.94 -14.99
N ILE A 90 -4.88 -11.16 -14.53
CA ILE A 90 -4.43 -11.43 -13.16
C ILE A 90 -3.12 -10.70 -12.88
N ARG A 91 -2.16 -10.74 -13.80
CA ARG A 91 -0.87 -10.05 -13.65
C ARG A 91 -1.03 -8.54 -13.52
N THR A 92 -1.89 -7.92 -14.33
CA THR A 92 -2.14 -6.48 -14.26
C THR A 92 -2.87 -6.10 -12.97
N ALA A 93 -3.89 -6.89 -12.57
CA ALA A 93 -4.58 -6.68 -11.30
C ALA A 93 -3.63 -6.81 -10.09
N ASP A 94 -2.69 -7.74 -10.13
CA ASP A 94 -1.66 -7.93 -9.11
C ASP A 94 -0.71 -6.72 -9.03
N GLN A 95 -0.31 -6.15 -10.16
CA GLN A 95 0.47 -4.89 -10.20
C GLN A 95 -0.29 -3.74 -9.55
N PHE A 96 -1.58 -3.57 -9.87
CA PHE A 96 -2.43 -2.53 -9.27
C PHE A 96 -2.67 -2.78 -7.77
N MET A 97 -2.87 -4.03 -7.35
CA MET A 97 -2.99 -4.38 -5.93
C MET A 97 -1.71 -4.04 -5.17
N TYR A 98 -0.54 -4.26 -5.79
CA TYR A 98 0.73 -3.90 -5.18
C TYR A 98 0.91 -2.38 -5.04
N GLN A 99 0.50 -1.60 -6.05
CA GLN A 99 0.44 -0.15 -5.95
C GLN A 99 -0.54 0.30 -4.84
N ALA A 100 -1.69 -0.35 -4.73
CA ALA A 100 -2.64 -0.11 -3.65
C ALA A 100 -2.06 -0.42 -2.25
N LYS A 101 -1.21 -1.45 -2.12
CA LYS A 101 -0.49 -1.79 -0.87
C LYS A 101 0.48 -0.70 -0.43
N THR A 102 1.16 -0.01 -1.36
CA THR A 102 2.08 1.09 -1.01
C THR A 102 1.36 2.33 -0.48
N CYS A 103 0.11 2.54 -0.89
CA CYS A 103 -0.72 3.66 -0.43
C CYS A 103 -1.63 3.29 0.76
N LYS A 104 -1.65 2.01 1.20
CA LYS A 104 -2.54 1.40 2.20
C LYS A 104 -4.02 1.72 1.99
N ASN A 105 -4.89 0.72 2.18
CA ASN A 105 -6.35 0.85 2.15
C ASN A 105 -6.89 1.58 0.88
N MET A 106 -6.43 1.19 -0.31
CA MET A 106 -6.74 1.87 -1.57
C MET A 106 -7.23 0.90 -2.64
N VAL A 107 -8.03 1.40 -3.58
CA VAL A 107 -8.42 0.73 -4.82
C VAL A 107 -7.66 1.36 -5.98
N VAL A 108 -6.89 0.56 -6.74
CA VAL A 108 -6.20 0.99 -7.95
C VAL A 108 -6.77 0.25 -9.15
N THR A 109 -7.15 0.99 -10.18
CA THR A 109 -7.67 0.47 -11.46
C THR A 109 -7.02 1.23 -12.61
N GLU A 110 -7.14 0.74 -13.84
CA GLU A 110 -6.64 1.44 -15.04
C GLU A 110 -7.14 2.89 -15.13
N GLN A 111 -8.35 3.15 -14.67
CA GLN A 111 -8.93 4.49 -14.64
C GLN A 111 -8.23 5.43 -13.65
N ASN A 112 -7.81 4.90 -12.50
CA ASN A 112 -7.12 5.68 -11.48
C ASN A 112 -5.62 5.84 -11.78
N GLU A 113 -5.04 4.94 -12.59
CA GLU A 113 -3.64 5.02 -12.99
C GLU A 113 -3.40 6.09 -14.06
N GLN A 114 -4.31 6.23 -15.03
CA GLN A 114 -4.23 7.25 -16.10
C GLN A 114 -4.27 8.69 -15.56
N VAL A 115 -4.85 8.90 -14.38
CA VAL A 115 -4.86 10.21 -13.71
C VAL A 115 -3.49 10.59 -13.12
N LYS A 116 -2.57 9.61 -12.94
CA LYS A 116 -1.22 9.86 -12.38
C LYS A 116 -0.14 10.16 -13.42
N ASP A 117 -0.36 9.91 -14.71
CA ASP A 117 0.69 9.96 -15.76
C ASP A 117 0.52 11.03 -16.84
N GLN A 118 -0.46 11.92 -16.75
CA GLN A 118 -0.53 13.03 -17.71
C GLN A 118 0.19 14.27 -17.16
N PRO A 119 1.18 14.83 -17.91
CA PRO A 119 1.59 16.20 -17.69
C PRO A 119 0.39 17.11 -18.05
N GLU A 120 0.19 18.11 -17.20
CA GLU A 120 -0.83 19.15 -17.39
C GLU A 120 -0.71 19.77 -18.79
N ASP A 121 -1.57 19.36 -19.71
CA ASP A 121 -2.01 20.11 -20.88
C ASP A 121 -3.15 19.33 -21.53
N SER A 122 -4.40 19.64 -21.11
CA SER A 122 -5.54 19.72 -22.00
C SER A 122 -6.85 19.85 -21.26
N ASN A 123 -7.49 20.94 -21.54
CA ASN A 123 -8.84 21.35 -21.34
C ASN A 123 -9.84 20.27 -21.77
N ASN A 124 -10.29 19.40 -20.84
CA ASN A 124 -11.52 18.63 -21.05
C ASN A 124 -12.10 18.17 -19.70
N GLY A 125 -13.33 18.54 -19.45
CA GLY A 125 -14.06 18.46 -18.20
C GLY A 125 -14.34 17.05 -17.65
N SER A 126 -13.31 16.41 -17.10
CA SER A 126 -13.47 15.32 -16.15
C SER A 126 -12.96 15.83 -14.79
N LYS A 127 -13.70 15.59 -13.70
CA LYS A 127 -13.31 15.98 -12.35
C LYS A 127 -11.91 15.43 -12.03
N ALA A 128 -10.89 16.23 -12.26
CA ALA A 128 -9.53 15.95 -11.81
C ALA A 128 -9.56 15.79 -10.28
N TYR A 129 -8.96 14.73 -9.76
CA TYR A 129 -8.76 14.57 -8.32
C TYR A 129 -7.87 15.71 -7.83
N LYS A 130 -8.47 16.71 -7.18
CA LYS A 130 -7.73 17.79 -6.55
C LYS A 130 -7.00 17.25 -5.31
N TYR A 131 -5.75 17.64 -5.13
CA TYR A 131 -5.04 17.39 -3.86
C TYR A 131 -5.80 18.06 -2.72
N ARG A 132 -5.90 17.39 -1.58
CA ARG A 132 -6.65 17.88 -0.42
C ARG A 132 -5.70 18.48 0.61
N ILE A 133 -5.97 19.74 0.98
CA ILE A 133 -5.18 20.50 1.95
C ILE A 133 -6.03 20.70 3.20
N LEU A 134 -5.46 20.41 4.36
CA LEU A 134 -6.06 20.71 5.65
C LEU A 134 -5.46 22.01 6.20
N ILE A 135 -6.28 23.04 6.34
CA ILE A 135 -5.91 24.33 6.95
C ILE A 135 -6.32 24.32 8.41
N VAL A 136 -5.37 24.56 9.30
CA VAL A 136 -5.57 24.52 10.76
C VAL A 136 -5.14 25.85 11.34
N ASP A 137 -6.10 26.66 11.80
CA ASP A 137 -5.88 27.99 12.37
C ASP A 137 -7.11 28.33 13.22
N ASP A 138 -6.93 28.93 14.38
CA ASP A 138 -8.05 29.32 15.25
C ASP A 138 -8.82 30.55 14.74
N SER A 139 -8.18 31.37 13.91
CA SER A 139 -8.77 32.55 13.26
C SER A 139 -9.53 32.18 12.00
N GLU A 140 -10.85 32.37 11.98
CA GLU A 140 -11.71 32.19 10.81
C GLU A 140 -11.22 33.00 9.61
N MET A 141 -10.82 34.27 9.84
CA MET A 141 -10.30 35.16 8.79
C MET A 141 -9.05 34.58 8.13
N ASN A 142 -8.14 33.96 8.89
CA ASN A 142 -6.92 33.33 8.34
C ASN A 142 -7.27 32.12 7.48
N ARG A 143 -8.21 31.29 7.93
CA ARG A 143 -8.67 30.13 7.16
C ARG A 143 -9.34 30.56 5.86
N GLU A 144 -10.20 31.60 5.91
CA GLU A 144 -10.83 32.17 4.71
C GLU A 144 -9.81 32.67 3.70
N ILE A 145 -8.80 33.46 4.13
CA ILE A 145 -7.75 34.00 3.25
C ILE A 145 -6.97 32.84 2.59
N LEU A 146 -6.53 31.86 3.35
CA LEU A 146 -5.79 30.72 2.82
C LEU A 146 -6.66 29.86 1.90
N SER A 147 -7.92 29.66 2.25
CA SER A 147 -8.90 28.97 1.42
C SER A 147 -9.12 29.70 0.09
N GLU A 148 -9.27 31.02 0.10
CA GLU A 148 -9.43 31.83 -1.12
C GLU A 148 -8.21 31.72 -2.04
N ILE A 149 -6.99 31.71 -1.46
CA ILE A 149 -5.75 31.57 -2.23
C ILE A 149 -5.64 30.18 -2.91
N LEU A 150 -6.19 29.12 -2.29
CA LEU A 150 -5.88 27.73 -2.67
C LEU A 150 -7.05 26.96 -3.29
N ASN A 151 -8.32 27.40 -3.13
CA ASN A 151 -9.52 26.63 -3.50
C ASN A 151 -9.71 26.41 -5.01
N GLU A 152 -9.07 27.22 -5.86
CA GLU A 152 -9.14 27.01 -7.31
C GLU A 152 -8.48 25.69 -7.74
N GLU A 153 -7.33 25.35 -7.11
CA GLU A 153 -6.51 24.18 -7.50
C GLU A 153 -6.64 23.00 -6.54
N TYR A 154 -7.03 23.25 -5.29
CA TYR A 154 -7.03 22.26 -4.20
C TYR A 154 -8.41 22.07 -3.59
N ASP A 155 -8.63 20.90 -2.98
CA ASP A 155 -9.79 20.59 -2.15
C ASP A 155 -9.45 20.96 -0.70
N ILE A 156 -10.17 21.92 -0.12
CA ILE A 156 -9.82 22.50 1.17
C ILE A 156 -10.65 21.86 2.29
N LEU A 157 -9.98 21.43 3.34
CA LEU A 157 -10.55 21.08 4.63
C LEU A 157 -10.09 22.13 5.65
N GLU A 158 -10.97 22.50 6.58
CA GLU A 158 -10.68 23.49 7.62
C GLU A 158 -10.84 22.89 9.01
N ALA A 159 -9.91 23.21 9.90
CA ALA A 159 -9.96 22.90 11.32
C ALA A 159 -9.68 24.18 12.12
N ASP A 160 -10.46 24.43 13.15
CA ASP A 160 -10.39 25.60 14.01
C ASP A 160 -9.53 25.40 15.26
N SER A 161 -9.01 24.20 15.44
CA SER A 161 -8.25 23.80 16.64
C SER A 161 -7.34 22.59 16.35
N GLY A 162 -6.37 22.35 17.22
CA GLY A 162 -5.52 21.18 17.16
C GLY A 162 -6.27 19.88 17.34
N GLU A 163 -7.29 19.87 18.18
CA GLU A 163 -8.16 18.73 18.43
C GLU A 163 -8.98 18.36 17.19
N THR A 164 -9.59 19.34 16.54
CA THR A 164 -10.34 19.15 15.28
C THR A 164 -9.40 18.66 14.17
N CYS A 165 -8.17 19.17 14.11
CA CYS A 165 -7.15 18.69 13.19
C CYS A 165 -6.89 17.19 13.38
N ILE A 166 -6.69 16.72 14.62
CA ILE A 166 -6.45 15.31 14.90
C ILE A 166 -7.65 14.45 14.49
N ASP A 167 -8.86 14.88 14.73
CA ASP A 167 -10.06 14.16 14.32
C ASP A 167 -10.17 14.05 12.81
N MET A 168 -9.79 15.11 12.06
CA MET A 168 -9.72 15.09 10.61
C MET A 168 -8.61 14.18 10.07
N LEU A 169 -7.41 14.19 10.70
CA LEU A 169 -6.34 13.28 10.35
C LEU A 169 -6.77 11.81 10.51
N ARG A 170 -7.49 11.49 11.60
CA ARG A 170 -8.04 10.14 11.82
C ARG A 170 -9.12 9.77 10.82
N LYS A 171 -9.95 10.73 10.41
CA LYS A 171 -11.07 10.50 9.49
C LYS A 171 -10.62 10.30 8.06
N TYR A 172 -9.68 11.11 7.60
CA TYR A 172 -9.27 11.16 6.19
C TYR A 172 -7.94 10.42 5.94
N GLU A 173 -7.16 10.13 6.98
CA GLU A 173 -5.86 9.41 6.91
C GLU A 173 -4.99 9.85 5.71
N THR A 174 -4.75 8.94 4.75
CA THR A 174 -3.94 9.20 3.55
C THR A 174 -4.61 10.11 2.51
N GLY A 175 -5.86 10.50 2.73
CA GLY A 175 -6.59 11.40 1.84
C GLY A 175 -6.19 12.87 1.96
N ILE A 176 -5.38 13.24 2.97
CA ILE A 176 -4.82 14.59 3.13
C ILE A 176 -3.45 14.64 2.47
N SER A 177 -3.25 15.61 1.59
CA SER A 177 -2.00 15.76 0.81
C SER A 177 -1.01 16.73 1.44
N LEU A 178 -1.50 17.66 2.27
CA LEU A 178 -0.70 18.66 2.98
C LEU A 178 -1.51 19.24 4.14
N VAL A 179 -0.83 19.59 5.23
CA VAL A 179 -1.40 20.36 6.36
C VAL A 179 -0.72 21.74 6.41
N LEU A 180 -1.54 22.80 6.41
CA LEU A 180 -1.14 24.15 6.80
C LEU A 180 -1.52 24.32 8.27
N LEU A 181 -0.55 24.52 9.16
CA LEU A 181 -0.74 24.43 10.59
C LEU A 181 -0.26 25.72 11.29
N ASP A 182 -1.18 26.41 11.94
CA ASP A 182 -0.80 27.52 12.82
C ASP A 182 -0.08 27.00 14.07
N ILE A 183 0.90 27.78 14.52
CA ILE A 183 1.66 27.48 15.74
C ILE A 183 0.84 27.80 16.99
N VAL A 184 0.21 28.97 17.01
CA VAL A 184 -0.42 29.54 18.21
C VAL A 184 -1.92 29.35 18.13
N MET A 185 -2.42 28.33 18.82
CA MET A 185 -3.86 28.05 18.94
C MET A 185 -4.25 27.78 20.39
N PRO A 186 -5.45 28.15 20.82
CA PRO A 186 -5.97 27.79 22.13
C PRO A 186 -6.08 26.26 22.31
N GLY A 187 -5.80 25.77 23.50
CA GLY A 187 -5.85 24.33 23.79
C GLY A 187 -4.59 23.61 23.27
N MET A 188 -4.74 22.80 22.24
CA MET A 188 -3.60 22.13 21.59
C MET A 188 -2.97 23.06 20.55
N ASP A 189 -1.72 23.48 20.81
CA ASP A 189 -0.93 24.29 19.88
C ASP A 189 -0.40 23.47 18.68
N GLY A 190 0.17 24.16 17.68
CA GLY A 190 0.70 23.49 16.49
C GLY A 190 1.81 22.48 16.78
N PHE A 191 2.62 22.73 17.82
CA PHE A 191 3.65 21.77 18.25
C PHE A 191 3.06 20.50 18.89
N GLY A 192 1.92 20.65 19.58
CA GLY A 192 1.14 19.52 20.09
C GLY A 192 0.60 18.62 18.97
N VAL A 193 0.08 19.24 17.91
CA VAL A 193 -0.37 18.54 16.69
C VAL A 193 0.80 17.82 16.00
N LEU A 194 1.94 18.49 15.81
CA LEU A 194 3.15 17.88 15.24
C LEU A 194 3.64 16.68 16.04
N ASN A 195 3.65 16.79 17.36
CA ASN A 195 4.04 15.69 18.23
C ASN A 195 3.09 14.48 18.08
N TYR A 196 1.78 14.74 17.96
CA TYR A 196 0.80 13.72 17.66
C TYR A 196 1.07 13.07 16.30
N MET A 197 1.25 13.88 15.24
CA MET A 197 1.54 13.39 13.88
C MET A 197 2.81 12.55 13.84
N ASN A 198 3.87 12.96 14.54
CA ASN A 198 5.13 12.22 14.61
C ASN A 198 4.95 10.86 15.31
N ARG A 199 4.30 10.82 16.48
CA ARG A 199 4.03 9.58 17.22
C ARG A 199 3.19 8.56 16.45
N HIS A 200 2.34 9.03 15.55
CA HIS A 200 1.46 8.20 14.74
C HIS A 200 1.94 8.03 13.29
N HIS A 201 3.20 8.43 13.00
CA HIS A 201 3.84 8.30 11.69
C HIS A 201 3.15 9.03 10.53
N TYR A 202 2.29 10.02 10.82
CA TYR A 202 1.64 10.82 9.77
C TYR A 202 2.63 11.69 9.01
N LEU A 203 3.71 12.18 9.64
CA LEU A 203 4.73 13.04 9.00
C LEU A 203 5.52 12.34 7.90
N GLU A 204 5.54 11.00 7.89
CA GLU A 204 6.18 10.22 6.82
C GLU A 204 5.42 10.36 5.50
N ASP A 205 4.08 10.51 5.58
CA ASP A 205 3.19 10.54 4.42
C ASP A 205 2.57 11.91 4.15
N ILE A 206 2.39 12.76 5.17
CA ILE A 206 1.68 14.03 5.06
C ILE A 206 2.62 15.18 5.42
N PRO A 207 3.06 15.99 4.44
CA PRO A 207 3.86 17.16 4.70
C PRO A 207 3.09 18.22 5.49
N VAL A 208 3.82 18.91 6.37
CA VAL A 208 3.29 20.02 7.16
C VAL A 208 4.04 21.30 6.80
N ILE A 209 3.31 22.35 6.52
CA ILE A 209 3.82 23.73 6.44
C ILE A 209 3.30 24.46 7.67
N MET A 210 4.20 24.94 8.52
CA MET A 210 3.79 25.76 9.67
C MET A 210 3.55 27.20 9.30
N ILE A 211 2.60 27.81 9.98
CA ILE A 211 2.23 29.22 9.83
C ILE A 211 2.49 29.93 11.15
N SER A 212 3.10 31.13 11.12
CA SER A 212 3.29 31.90 12.35
C SER A 212 3.36 33.41 12.06
N SER A 213 3.02 34.16 13.08
CA SER A 213 3.30 35.60 13.17
C SER A 213 4.64 35.91 13.87
N GLU A 214 5.28 34.91 14.47
CA GLU A 214 6.53 35.07 15.20
C GLU A 214 7.74 34.65 14.36
N ASP A 215 8.65 35.63 14.12
CA ASP A 215 9.92 35.39 13.40
C ASP A 215 11.07 34.94 14.32
N SER A 216 10.76 34.30 15.46
CA SER A 216 11.85 33.85 16.33
C SER A 216 12.61 32.70 15.67
N THR A 217 13.91 32.87 15.48
CA THR A 217 14.79 31.86 14.91
C THR A 217 14.73 30.53 15.67
N GLU A 218 14.40 30.57 16.94
CA GLU A 218 14.29 29.40 17.80
C GLU A 218 13.01 28.59 17.51
N THR A 219 11.88 29.25 17.30
CA THR A 219 10.60 28.64 16.92
C THR A 219 10.70 27.94 15.56
N VAL A 220 11.30 28.62 14.58
CA VAL A 220 11.52 28.07 13.24
C VAL A 220 12.44 26.85 13.28
N ARG A 221 13.56 26.94 14.03
CA ARG A 221 14.47 25.80 14.20
C ARG A 221 13.78 24.61 14.81
N ARG A 222 13.03 24.81 15.89
CA ARG A 222 12.26 23.75 16.57
C ARG A 222 11.27 23.09 15.63
N ALA A 223 10.57 23.86 14.79
CA ALA A 223 9.64 23.32 13.81
C ALA A 223 10.33 22.35 12.83
N TYR A 224 11.48 22.76 12.26
CA TYR A 224 12.24 21.89 11.35
C TYR A 224 12.83 20.65 12.05
N GLU A 225 13.30 20.77 13.29
CA GLU A 225 13.78 19.63 14.09
C GLU A 225 12.66 18.60 14.34
N MET A 226 11.41 19.04 14.38
CA MET A 226 10.23 18.16 14.51
C MET A 226 9.72 17.59 13.18
N GLY A 227 10.35 17.90 12.05
CA GLY A 227 10.04 17.31 10.76
C GLY A 227 9.07 18.10 9.87
N VAL A 228 8.92 19.41 10.15
CA VAL A 228 8.12 20.30 9.28
C VAL A 228 8.80 20.47 7.93
N SER A 229 8.00 20.44 6.87
CA SER A 229 8.49 20.51 5.50
C SER A 229 8.84 21.95 5.08
N ASP A 230 8.07 22.94 5.55
CA ASP A 230 8.28 24.35 5.25
C ASP A 230 7.57 25.25 6.29
N TYR A 231 7.75 26.57 6.15
CA TYR A 231 7.28 27.57 7.09
C TYR A 231 6.79 28.82 6.35
N ILE A 232 5.66 29.39 6.73
CA ILE A 232 5.06 30.61 6.13
C ILE A 232 4.83 31.65 7.22
N ASN A 233 5.34 32.86 6.97
CA ASN A 233 5.15 34.00 7.87
C ASN A 233 3.87 34.77 7.54
N ARG A 234 3.27 35.38 8.55
CA ARG A 234 2.22 36.40 8.38
C ARG A 234 2.86 37.77 8.28
N PRO A 235 2.30 38.72 7.47
CA PRO A 235 1.06 38.58 6.67
C PRO A 235 1.23 37.69 5.44
N PHE A 236 0.14 37.06 5.00
CA PHE A 236 0.17 36.15 3.86
C PHE A 236 0.39 36.91 2.54
N ASP A 237 1.42 36.50 1.81
CA ASP A 237 1.57 36.80 0.39
C ASP A 237 1.02 35.64 -0.43
N ALA A 238 -0.03 35.89 -1.23
CA ALA A 238 -0.71 34.84 -1.98
C ALA A 238 0.24 34.06 -2.92
N GLY A 239 1.17 34.76 -3.58
CA GLY A 239 2.15 34.12 -4.47
C GLY A 239 3.13 33.24 -3.73
N VAL A 240 3.55 33.65 -2.52
CA VAL A 240 4.47 32.84 -1.67
C VAL A 240 3.75 31.61 -1.13
N VAL A 241 2.52 31.78 -0.60
CA VAL A 241 1.69 30.65 -0.09
C VAL A 241 1.49 29.62 -1.19
N HIS A 242 0.96 30.05 -2.34
CA HIS A 242 0.71 29.19 -3.48
C HIS A 242 1.98 28.43 -3.93
N ARG A 243 3.11 29.14 -4.05
CA ARG A 243 4.39 28.56 -4.51
C ARG A 243 4.93 27.52 -3.52
N ARG A 244 4.86 27.78 -2.21
CA ARG A 244 5.33 26.86 -1.18
C ARG A 244 4.47 25.61 -1.12
N VAL A 245 3.14 25.75 -1.14
CA VAL A 245 2.19 24.66 -1.18
C VAL A 245 2.42 23.78 -2.43
N TYR A 246 2.47 24.40 -3.61
CA TYR A 246 2.72 23.69 -4.86
C TYR A 246 4.05 22.91 -4.84
N ASN A 247 5.14 23.56 -4.44
CA ASN A 247 6.46 22.91 -4.41
C ASN A 247 6.48 21.74 -3.42
N THR A 248 5.87 21.90 -2.25
CA THR A 248 5.83 20.85 -1.21
C THR A 248 5.01 19.66 -1.69
N ILE A 249 3.81 19.87 -2.22
CA ILE A 249 2.97 18.80 -2.77
C ILE A 249 3.70 18.07 -3.91
N LYS A 250 4.29 18.83 -4.84
CA LYS A 250 5.04 18.27 -5.98
C LYS A 250 6.24 17.43 -5.53
N LEU A 251 6.98 17.88 -4.52
CA LEU A 251 8.14 17.14 -3.98
C LEU A 251 7.69 15.81 -3.38
N TYR A 252 6.66 15.83 -2.54
CA TYR A 252 6.14 14.64 -1.89
C TYR A 252 5.47 13.66 -2.89
N ALA A 253 4.75 14.19 -3.89
CA ALA A 253 4.20 13.36 -4.96
C ALA A 253 5.32 12.65 -5.75
N LYS A 254 6.41 13.37 -6.07
CA LYS A 254 7.59 12.77 -6.74
C LYS A 254 8.28 11.72 -5.86
N GLN A 255 8.42 11.98 -4.57
CA GLN A 255 9.01 11.03 -3.63
C GLN A 255 8.16 9.75 -3.53
N ARG A 256 6.84 9.86 -3.40
CA ARG A 256 5.92 8.70 -3.40
C ARG A 256 6.02 7.91 -4.70
N ARG A 257 6.07 8.60 -5.86
CA ARG A 257 6.25 7.93 -7.16
C ARG A 257 7.55 7.15 -7.21
N LEU A 258 8.66 7.71 -6.73
CA LEU A 258 9.96 7.02 -6.68
C LEU A 258 9.92 5.78 -5.77
N ILE A 259 9.29 5.88 -4.59
CA ILE A 259 9.11 4.75 -3.68
C ILE A 259 8.31 3.64 -4.38
N THR A 260 7.19 3.98 -5.02
CA THR A 260 6.36 3.03 -5.78
C THR A 260 7.15 2.34 -6.88
N LEU A 261 7.93 3.09 -7.67
CA LEU A 261 8.77 2.53 -8.75
C LEU A 261 9.83 1.57 -8.20
N ILE A 262 10.53 1.96 -7.12
CA ILE A 262 11.55 1.10 -6.48
C ILE A 262 10.90 -0.18 -5.94
N THR A 263 9.76 -0.06 -5.29
CA THR A 263 9.05 -1.19 -4.71
C THR A 263 8.58 -2.15 -5.79
N ASN A 264 8.06 -1.63 -6.90
CA ASN A 264 7.67 -2.43 -8.06
C ASN A 264 8.89 -3.14 -8.69
N GLN A 265 10.03 -2.47 -8.83
CA GLN A 265 11.25 -3.07 -9.35
C GLN A 265 11.78 -4.20 -8.44
N VAL A 266 11.74 -4.00 -7.12
CA VAL A 266 12.14 -5.04 -6.15
C VAL A 266 11.22 -6.25 -6.28
N TYR A 267 9.90 -6.04 -6.35
CA TYR A 267 8.92 -7.10 -6.53
C TYR A 267 9.14 -7.90 -7.82
N GLU A 268 9.27 -7.23 -8.96
CA GLU A 268 9.53 -7.90 -10.25
C GLU A 268 10.86 -8.66 -10.24
N LYS A 269 11.89 -8.10 -9.64
CA LYS A 269 13.19 -8.78 -9.49
C LYS A 269 13.05 -10.07 -8.66
N GLU A 270 12.30 -10.01 -7.57
CA GLU A 270 12.11 -11.16 -6.70
C GLU A 270 11.26 -12.26 -7.36
N LYS A 271 10.20 -11.87 -8.08
CA LYS A 271 9.39 -12.75 -8.91
C LYS A 271 10.20 -13.45 -9.99
N ASN A 272 11.06 -12.70 -10.70
CA ASN A 272 11.95 -13.26 -11.72
C ASN A 272 12.97 -14.23 -11.12
N ASN A 273 13.53 -13.93 -9.95
CA ASN A 273 14.43 -14.82 -9.23
C ASN A 273 13.73 -16.15 -8.86
N ARG A 274 12.52 -16.08 -8.31
CA ARG A 274 11.74 -17.28 -7.98
C ARG A 274 11.42 -18.12 -9.21
N MET A 275 11.03 -17.48 -10.31
CA MET A 275 10.78 -18.15 -11.58
C MET A 275 12.05 -18.87 -12.08
N MET A 276 13.19 -18.20 -12.04
CA MET A 276 14.49 -18.75 -12.48
C MET A 276 14.89 -19.96 -11.63
N VAL A 277 14.75 -19.87 -10.31
CA VAL A 277 14.97 -21.00 -9.39
C VAL A 277 14.04 -22.16 -9.72
N GLY A 278 12.76 -21.89 -9.95
CA GLY A 278 11.78 -22.92 -10.34
C GLY A 278 12.14 -23.63 -11.65
N ILE A 279 12.54 -22.89 -12.68
CA ILE A 279 12.95 -23.43 -13.98
C ILE A 279 14.21 -24.30 -13.81
N LEU A 280 15.24 -23.81 -13.11
CA LEU A 280 16.46 -24.55 -12.86
C LEU A 280 16.19 -25.88 -12.13
N SER A 281 15.34 -25.84 -11.11
CA SER A 281 14.94 -27.02 -10.36
C SER A 281 14.20 -28.02 -11.22
N GLN A 282 13.27 -27.58 -12.07
CA GLN A 282 12.55 -28.44 -13.02
C GLN A 282 13.48 -29.08 -14.05
N ILE A 283 14.47 -28.35 -14.55
CA ILE A 283 15.48 -28.91 -15.49
C ILE A 283 16.25 -30.06 -14.82
N VAL A 284 16.61 -29.92 -13.55
CA VAL A 284 17.32 -30.98 -12.78
C VAL A 284 16.45 -32.19 -12.59
N GLU A 285 15.18 -32.00 -12.22
CA GLU A 285 14.22 -33.11 -12.04
C GLU A 285 13.91 -33.85 -13.35
N PHE A 286 13.76 -33.10 -14.46
CA PHE A 286 13.52 -33.73 -15.77
C PHE A 286 14.63 -34.69 -16.17
N ARG A 287 15.90 -34.41 -15.83
CA ARG A 287 17.02 -35.35 -16.04
C ARG A 287 16.93 -36.63 -15.23
N ASN A 288 16.24 -36.54 -14.09
CA ASN A 288 16.14 -37.64 -13.12
C ASN A 288 14.88 -38.54 -13.32
N GLY A 289 14.04 -38.21 -14.31
CA GLY A 289 12.76 -38.90 -14.55
C GLY A 289 11.72 -38.66 -13.47
N GLU A 290 11.99 -37.73 -12.56
CA GLU A 290 11.02 -37.30 -11.53
C GLU A 290 10.04 -36.29 -12.10
N SER A 291 8.81 -36.24 -11.57
CA SER A 291 7.81 -35.28 -12.03
C SER A 291 8.09 -33.92 -11.44
N GLY A 292 8.03 -32.86 -12.25
CA GLY A 292 8.23 -31.44 -11.82
C GLY A 292 7.33 -30.97 -10.67
N SER A 293 6.43 -31.82 -10.17
CA SER A 293 5.63 -31.59 -8.97
C SER A 293 6.42 -31.77 -7.66
N HIS A 294 7.57 -32.48 -7.70
CA HIS A 294 8.38 -32.78 -6.51
C HIS A 294 8.94 -31.49 -5.88
N VAL A 295 9.57 -30.62 -6.67
CA VAL A 295 10.10 -29.31 -6.19
C VAL A 295 9.00 -28.43 -5.62
N LEU A 296 7.84 -28.37 -6.29
CA LEU A 296 6.70 -27.60 -5.78
C LEU A 296 6.25 -28.10 -4.41
N ASN A 297 6.18 -29.43 -4.24
CA ASN A 297 5.79 -30.05 -2.98
C ASN A 297 6.81 -29.79 -1.87
N ILE A 298 8.12 -29.89 -2.17
CA ILE A 298 9.18 -29.58 -1.20
C ILE A 298 9.09 -28.11 -0.77
N ASN A 299 8.90 -27.19 -1.69
CA ASN A 299 8.78 -25.77 -1.39
C ASN A 299 7.59 -25.50 -0.45
N VAL A 300 6.42 -26.07 -0.76
CA VAL A 300 5.22 -25.94 0.08
C VAL A 300 5.45 -26.57 1.47
N LEU A 301 5.98 -27.81 1.52
CA LEU A 301 6.25 -28.50 2.78
C LEU A 301 7.26 -27.75 3.65
N THR A 302 8.34 -27.22 3.05
CA THR A 302 9.34 -26.42 3.77
C THR A 302 8.69 -25.16 4.36
N GLY A 303 7.86 -24.48 3.60
CA GLY A 303 7.10 -23.32 4.09
C GLY A 303 6.22 -23.66 5.28
N MET A 304 5.42 -24.73 5.18
CA MET A 304 4.54 -25.20 6.25
C MET A 304 5.31 -25.62 7.50
N LEU A 305 6.45 -26.32 7.33
CA LEU A 305 7.29 -26.73 8.45
C LEU A 305 7.91 -25.53 9.17
N LEU A 306 8.42 -24.55 8.44
CA LEU A 306 8.98 -23.32 9.02
C LEU A 306 7.90 -22.51 9.75
N GLU A 307 6.71 -22.42 9.18
CA GLU A 307 5.59 -21.75 9.83
C GLU A 307 5.19 -22.47 11.12
N SER A 308 5.03 -23.77 11.08
CA SER A 308 4.76 -24.59 12.28
C SER A 308 5.89 -24.47 13.32
N LEU A 309 7.15 -24.45 12.90
CA LEU A 309 8.28 -24.32 13.81
C LEU A 309 8.24 -22.99 14.59
N VAL A 310 8.01 -21.89 13.90
CA VAL A 310 7.94 -20.55 14.52
C VAL A 310 6.74 -20.41 15.46
N GLN A 311 5.63 -21.11 15.17
CA GLN A 311 4.44 -21.11 16.02
C GLN A 311 4.59 -21.92 17.31
N HIS A 312 5.40 -23.00 17.29
CA HIS A 312 5.47 -23.96 18.40
C HIS A 312 6.70 -23.79 19.29
N THR A 313 7.67 -22.95 18.91
CA THR A 313 8.89 -22.76 19.72
C THR A 313 9.51 -21.37 19.51
N ASP A 314 9.87 -20.74 20.62
CA ASP A 314 10.64 -19.48 20.62
C ASP A 314 12.16 -19.71 20.52
N LYS A 315 12.59 -20.97 20.39
CA LYS A 315 14.02 -21.34 20.32
C LYS A 315 14.71 -20.75 19.09
N TYR A 316 13.98 -20.57 17.99
CA TYR A 316 14.50 -20.10 16.72
C TYR A 316 13.80 -18.79 16.32
N ASN A 317 14.54 -17.70 16.31
CA ASN A 317 14.02 -16.41 15.83
C ASN A 317 14.27 -16.29 14.33
N ILE A 318 13.43 -16.98 13.53
CA ILE A 318 13.53 -17.00 12.07
C ILE A 318 12.58 -15.90 11.53
N ASN A 319 13.15 -14.81 11.06
CA ASN A 319 12.38 -13.72 10.49
C ASN A 319 11.81 -14.09 9.10
N TRP A 320 10.93 -13.25 8.56
CA TRP A 320 10.28 -13.51 7.28
C TRP A 320 11.27 -13.69 6.11
N SER A 321 12.32 -12.87 6.06
CA SER A 321 13.35 -12.94 5.00
C SER A 321 14.14 -14.26 5.06
N GLU A 322 14.47 -14.73 6.24
CA GLU A 322 15.15 -16.02 6.43
C GLU A 322 14.24 -17.18 6.05
N ARG A 323 12.96 -17.15 6.40
CA ARG A 323 11.98 -18.15 5.96
C ARG A 323 11.87 -18.22 4.44
N LEU A 324 11.80 -17.06 3.79
CA LEU A 324 11.75 -16.97 2.34
C LEU A 324 13.02 -17.53 1.69
N LEU A 325 14.19 -17.21 2.24
CA LEU A 325 15.48 -17.71 1.76
C LEU A 325 15.56 -19.24 1.88
N ILE A 326 15.21 -19.81 3.03
CA ILE A 326 15.22 -21.26 3.28
C ILE A 326 14.24 -21.96 2.34
N THR A 327 13.02 -21.44 2.18
CA THR A 327 12.02 -22.00 1.28
C THR A 327 12.49 -21.94 -0.18
N THR A 328 13.12 -20.86 -0.62
CA THR A 328 13.68 -20.75 -1.98
C THR A 328 14.86 -21.70 -2.17
N ALA A 329 15.74 -21.80 -1.17
CA ALA A 329 16.90 -22.71 -1.22
C ALA A 329 16.48 -24.20 -1.22
N SER A 330 15.36 -24.56 -0.60
CA SER A 330 14.85 -25.92 -0.61
C SER A 330 14.52 -26.43 -2.01
N ALA A 331 14.11 -25.54 -2.92
CA ALA A 331 13.88 -25.87 -4.32
C ALA A 331 15.17 -26.28 -5.06
N LEU A 332 16.33 -25.82 -4.58
CA LEU A 332 17.65 -26.08 -5.18
C LEU A 332 18.41 -27.24 -4.52
N HIS A 333 17.76 -28.01 -3.62
CA HIS A 333 18.43 -29.08 -2.85
C HIS A 333 19.16 -30.12 -3.74
N ASP A 334 18.67 -30.33 -4.93
CA ASP A 334 19.18 -31.30 -5.91
C ASP A 334 20.01 -30.66 -7.06
N ILE A 335 20.30 -29.36 -7.00
CA ILE A 335 20.98 -28.64 -8.08
C ILE A 335 22.34 -29.28 -8.45
N GLY A 336 23.00 -29.91 -7.49
CA GLY A 336 24.28 -30.66 -7.71
C GLY A 336 24.17 -31.82 -8.69
N LYS A 337 22.97 -32.36 -8.92
CA LYS A 337 22.73 -33.41 -9.90
C LYS A 337 23.06 -33.01 -11.33
N ILE A 338 23.13 -31.72 -11.64
CA ILE A 338 23.54 -31.18 -12.95
C ILE A 338 24.96 -31.68 -13.33
N GLY A 339 25.87 -31.81 -12.35
CA GLY A 339 27.25 -32.24 -12.57
C GLY A 339 27.45 -33.76 -12.65
N ILE A 340 26.39 -34.56 -12.48
CA ILE A 340 26.49 -36.02 -12.48
C ILE A 340 26.17 -36.58 -13.87
N ASP A 341 26.98 -37.54 -14.35
CA ASP A 341 26.76 -38.23 -15.62
C ASP A 341 25.42 -38.97 -15.60
N ASP A 342 24.64 -38.94 -16.68
CA ASP A 342 23.32 -39.54 -16.79
C ASP A 342 23.39 -41.08 -16.61
N LYS A 343 24.52 -41.75 -16.97
CA LYS A 343 24.72 -43.16 -16.76
C LYS A 343 24.83 -43.53 -15.28
N ILE A 344 25.30 -42.60 -14.46
CA ILE A 344 25.39 -42.76 -13.00
C ILE A 344 24.04 -42.39 -12.37
N LEU A 345 23.50 -41.24 -12.79
CA LEU A 345 22.27 -40.71 -12.23
C LEU A 345 21.06 -41.63 -12.43
N ASN A 346 20.94 -42.25 -13.63
CA ASN A 346 19.82 -43.11 -14.01
C ASN A 346 20.20 -44.60 -13.97
N LYS A 347 21.26 -44.96 -13.26
CA LYS A 347 21.68 -46.38 -13.14
C LYS A 347 20.61 -47.19 -12.40
N PRO A 348 20.07 -48.26 -13.00
CA PRO A 348 19.18 -49.14 -12.29
C PRO A 348 19.97 -49.99 -11.27
N GLY A 349 19.75 -49.78 -9.98
CA GLY A 349 20.37 -50.50 -8.88
C GLY A 349 21.36 -49.66 -8.06
N LYS A 350 22.07 -50.28 -7.13
CA LYS A 350 23.01 -49.60 -6.23
C LYS A 350 24.23 -49.08 -6.99
N LEU A 351 24.74 -47.95 -6.54
CA LEU A 351 26.04 -47.45 -6.96
C LEU A 351 27.12 -48.39 -6.44
N THR A 352 28.16 -48.61 -7.24
CA THR A 352 29.36 -49.36 -6.79
C THR A 352 30.24 -48.41 -5.97
N ASP A 353 30.95 -48.94 -4.98
CA ASP A 353 31.93 -48.23 -4.16
C ASP A 353 32.98 -47.53 -5.03
#